data_615076b293d3ccd1bea4096070715247
#
_entry.id   615076b293d3ccd1bea4096070715247
#
_cell.length_a   1.000
_cell.length_b   1.000
_cell.length_c   1.000
_cell.angle_alpha   90.00
_cell.angle_beta   90.00
_cell.angle_gamma   90.00
#
_symmetry.space_group_name_H-M   'P 1'
#
loop_
_entity.id
_entity.type
_entity.pdbx_description
1 polymer ?
#
loop_
_entity_poly.entity_id
_entity_poly.type
_entity_poly.pdbx_seq_one_letter_code
_entity_poly.pdbx_strand_id
1 'polypeptide(L)'
;KGVVYVSISDKLLFRSGSYTVTKQAKDVLGKVAKVVNDKPELEFMVEGHTDNVPIKSDGIVDNWDLSVKRATAVVRILENDFAVAPARMTAAGRSYYAPLMENDSPSNRAKNRRTRIVVLPKLDQFYDLIEQGMKAAK
;
A
#
# COMPACT_ATOMS: atom_id res chain seq x y z
N LYS A 1 3.98 7.79 18.35
CA LYS A 1 3.12 6.73 18.36
C LYS A 1 2.26 6.45 17.17
N GLY A 2 2.37 7.05 16.10
CA GLY A 2 1.61 6.77 14.91
C GLY A 2 2.15 5.56 14.17
N VAL A 3 1.44 5.17 13.13
CA VAL A 3 1.90 4.17 12.20
C VAL A 3 2.96 4.82 11.31
N VAL A 4 4.11 4.16 11.18
CA VAL A 4 5.15 4.63 10.26
C VAL A 4 4.76 4.21 8.86
N TYR A 5 4.78 5.16 7.92
CA TYR A 5 4.48 4.85 6.54
C TYR A 5 5.24 5.76 5.57
N VAL A 6 5.36 5.28 4.33
CA VAL A 6 5.88 6.05 3.20
C VAL A 6 4.76 6.13 2.17
N SER A 7 4.49 7.32 1.66
CA SER A 7 3.48 7.51 0.62
C SER A 7 4.16 7.84 -0.70
N ILE A 8 3.73 7.15 -1.76
CA ILE A 8 4.34 7.29 -3.08
C ILE A 8 3.25 7.69 -4.07
N SER A 9 3.46 8.79 -4.79
CA SER A 9 2.52 9.28 -5.79
C SER A 9 2.30 8.24 -6.90
N ASP A 10 1.06 8.12 -7.33
CA ASP A 10 0.64 7.25 -8.41
C ASP A 10 1.50 7.36 -9.67
N LYS A 11 1.78 8.58 -10.12
CA LYS A 11 2.50 8.80 -11.37
C LYS A 11 3.96 8.34 -11.33
N LEU A 12 4.52 8.15 -10.13
CA LEU A 12 5.88 7.60 -9.99
C LEU A 12 5.90 6.10 -10.18
N LEU A 13 4.76 5.44 -9.99
CA LEU A 13 4.69 3.97 -10.01
C LEU A 13 3.96 3.42 -11.22
N PHE A 14 2.88 4.07 -11.68
CA PHE A 14 1.98 3.47 -12.65
C PHE A 14 1.63 4.40 -13.79
N ARG A 15 1.27 3.80 -14.93
CA ARG A 15 0.62 4.54 -16.00
C ARG A 15 -0.80 4.86 -15.58
N SER A 16 -1.34 5.96 -16.10
CA SER A 16 -2.67 6.45 -15.77
C SER A 16 -3.72 5.34 -15.96
N GLY A 17 -4.58 5.17 -14.95
CA GLY A 17 -5.67 4.21 -15.01
C GLY A 17 -5.25 2.75 -15.13
N SER A 18 -4.01 2.44 -14.84
CA SER A 18 -3.45 1.11 -15.07
C SER A 18 -2.72 0.61 -13.83
N TYR A 19 -2.45 -0.68 -13.77
CA TYR A 19 -1.53 -1.26 -12.79
C TYR A 19 -0.20 -1.67 -13.46
N THR A 20 0.05 -1.18 -14.66
CA THR A 20 1.34 -1.36 -15.33
C THR A 20 2.37 -0.42 -14.73
N VAL A 21 3.47 -0.98 -14.28
CA VAL A 21 4.52 -0.26 -13.56
C VAL A 21 5.40 0.52 -14.53
N THR A 22 5.76 1.75 -14.17
CA THR A 22 6.67 2.58 -14.97
C THR A 22 8.12 2.14 -14.77
N LYS A 23 9.00 2.58 -15.69
CA LYS A 23 10.44 2.32 -15.51
C LYS A 23 10.99 2.95 -14.24
N GLN A 24 10.51 4.15 -13.89
CA GLN A 24 10.93 4.87 -12.69
C GLN A 24 10.53 4.15 -11.41
N ALA A 25 9.49 3.34 -11.47
CA ALA A 25 8.99 2.64 -10.29
C ALA A 25 10.05 1.74 -9.66
N LYS A 26 10.86 1.10 -10.47
CA LYS A 26 11.92 0.21 -9.93
C LYS A 26 12.94 0.99 -9.12
N ASP A 27 13.30 2.20 -9.54
CA ASP A 27 14.23 3.02 -8.77
C ASP A 27 13.62 3.42 -7.43
N VAL A 28 12.36 3.84 -7.43
CA VAL A 28 11.65 4.23 -6.21
C VAL A 28 11.50 3.02 -5.29
N LEU A 29 11.07 1.89 -5.82
CA LEU A 29 10.84 0.68 -5.04
C LEU A 29 12.15 0.06 -4.55
N GLY A 30 13.25 0.24 -5.27
CA GLY A 30 14.57 -0.18 -4.79
C GLY A 30 14.96 0.55 -3.52
N LYS A 31 14.65 1.83 -3.43
CA LYS A 31 14.91 2.61 -2.21
C LYS A 31 14.02 2.14 -1.06
N VAL A 32 12.76 1.85 -1.34
CA VAL A 32 11.84 1.29 -0.34
C VAL A 32 12.36 -0.06 0.16
N ALA A 33 12.77 -0.92 -0.77
CA ALA A 33 13.30 -2.25 -0.43
C ALA A 33 14.51 -2.16 0.48
N LYS A 34 15.40 -1.21 0.21
CA LYS A 34 16.58 -1.01 1.04
C LYS A 34 16.19 -0.69 2.48
N VAL A 35 15.20 0.20 2.65
CA VAL A 35 14.73 0.58 3.98
C VAL A 35 14.09 -0.60 4.70
N VAL A 36 13.19 -1.35 4.03
CA VAL A 36 12.48 -2.46 4.70
C VAL A 36 13.41 -3.64 4.95
N ASN A 37 14.44 -3.86 4.11
CA ASN A 37 15.38 -4.94 4.31
C ASN A 37 16.38 -4.65 5.45
N ASP A 38 16.55 -3.40 5.83
CA ASP A 38 17.35 -3.04 7.02
C ASP A 38 16.65 -3.45 8.32
N LYS A 39 15.35 -3.72 8.26
CA LYS A 39 14.56 -4.15 9.43
C LYS A 39 13.82 -5.44 9.09
N PRO A 40 14.55 -6.56 8.93
CA PRO A 40 13.94 -7.80 8.41
C PRO A 40 12.90 -8.42 9.33
N GLU A 41 12.85 -8.01 10.59
CA GLU A 41 11.88 -8.53 11.55
C GLU A 41 10.50 -7.86 11.41
N LEU A 42 10.38 -6.75 10.68
CA LEU A 42 9.12 -6.02 10.58
C LEU A 42 8.28 -6.55 9.42
N GLU A 43 6.98 -6.60 9.65
CA GLU A 43 5.99 -6.85 8.59
C GLU A 43 5.44 -5.51 8.12
N PHE A 44 5.04 -5.46 6.86
CA PHE A 44 4.48 -4.23 6.32
C PHE A 44 3.41 -4.52 5.28
N MET A 45 2.60 -3.51 5.03
CA MET A 45 1.49 -3.59 4.09
C MET A 45 1.70 -2.60 2.98
N VAL A 46 1.48 -3.05 1.75
CA VAL A 46 1.43 -2.18 0.59
C VAL A 46 -0.05 -1.88 0.33
N GLU A 47 -0.43 -0.62 0.44
CA GLU A 47 -1.83 -0.21 0.41
C GLU A 47 -2.07 0.75 -0.74
N GLY A 48 -2.92 0.35 -1.69
CA GLY A 48 -3.27 1.16 -2.85
C GLY A 48 -4.47 2.05 -2.59
N HIS A 49 -4.44 3.26 -3.12
CA HIS A 49 -5.52 4.24 -3.02
C HIS A 49 -5.77 4.89 -4.39
N THR A 50 -7.03 5.11 -4.72
CA THR A 50 -7.43 5.76 -5.96
C THR A 50 -8.17 7.07 -5.66
N ASP A 51 -8.48 7.82 -6.73
CA ASP A 51 -9.46 8.89 -6.65
C ASP A 51 -10.87 8.31 -6.91
N ASN A 52 -11.87 9.18 -6.97
CA ASN A 52 -13.26 8.75 -7.13
C ASN A 52 -13.73 8.70 -8.59
N VAL A 53 -12.85 8.91 -9.54
CA VAL A 53 -13.22 8.79 -10.95
C VAL A 53 -13.48 7.33 -11.27
N PRO A 54 -14.67 6.97 -11.78
CA PRO A 54 -14.96 5.59 -12.11
C PRO A 54 -13.99 5.06 -13.16
N ILE A 55 -13.57 3.81 -12.96
CA ILE A 55 -12.66 3.17 -13.90
C ILE A 55 -13.19 1.79 -14.26
N LYS A 56 -13.08 1.45 -15.53
CA LYS A 56 -13.38 0.13 -16.02
C LYS A 56 -12.53 -0.13 -17.26
N SER A 57 -11.76 -1.19 -17.21
CA SER A 57 -10.93 -1.60 -18.34
C SER A 57 -10.71 -3.10 -18.23
N ASP A 58 -9.96 -3.67 -19.19
CA ASP A 58 -9.70 -5.12 -19.16
C ASP A 58 -9.03 -5.51 -17.86
N GLY A 59 -9.68 -6.44 -17.13
CA GLY A 59 -9.19 -6.93 -15.86
C GLY A 59 -9.44 -6.02 -14.67
N ILE A 60 -10.07 -4.86 -14.87
CA ILE A 60 -10.41 -3.92 -13.80
C ILE A 60 -11.91 -3.64 -13.85
N VAL A 61 -12.62 -4.04 -12.79
CA VAL A 61 -14.06 -3.82 -12.67
C VAL A 61 -14.36 -2.43 -12.11
N ASP A 62 -13.58 -2.02 -11.10
CA ASP A 62 -13.81 -0.77 -10.37
C ASP A 62 -12.53 -0.33 -9.66
N ASN A 63 -12.63 0.70 -8.83
CA ASN A 63 -11.49 1.21 -8.07
C ASN A 63 -11.03 0.26 -6.95
N TRP A 64 -11.88 -0.64 -6.47
CA TRP A 64 -11.44 -1.71 -5.59
C TRP A 64 -10.41 -2.58 -6.29
N ASP A 65 -10.75 -3.05 -7.50
CA ASP A 65 -9.82 -3.86 -8.29
C ASP A 65 -8.52 -3.12 -8.58
N LEU A 66 -8.63 -1.86 -9.01
CA LEU A 66 -7.45 -1.09 -9.38
C LEU A 66 -6.51 -0.92 -8.19
N SER A 67 -7.04 -0.57 -7.03
CA SER A 67 -6.23 -0.33 -5.85
C SER A 67 -5.52 -1.61 -5.38
N VAL A 68 -6.21 -2.75 -5.40
CA VAL A 68 -5.62 -4.03 -5.01
C VAL A 68 -4.59 -4.50 -6.04
N LYS A 69 -4.89 -4.39 -7.33
CA LYS A 69 -3.96 -4.81 -8.37
C LYS A 69 -2.69 -3.96 -8.38
N ARG A 70 -2.81 -2.68 -8.09
CA ARG A 70 -1.64 -1.81 -7.95
C ARG A 70 -0.78 -2.22 -6.76
N ALA A 71 -1.40 -2.49 -5.62
CA ALA A 71 -0.66 -2.98 -4.45
C ALA A 71 0.05 -4.29 -4.74
N THR A 72 -0.64 -5.21 -5.40
CA THR A 72 -0.08 -6.51 -5.76
C THR A 72 1.11 -6.37 -6.71
N ALA A 73 1.01 -5.46 -7.70
CA ALA A 73 2.11 -5.21 -8.63
C ALA A 73 3.36 -4.72 -7.89
N VAL A 74 3.19 -3.85 -6.91
CA VAL A 74 4.31 -3.36 -6.08
C VAL A 74 4.92 -4.51 -5.27
N VAL A 75 4.09 -5.32 -4.62
CA VAL A 75 4.55 -6.47 -3.83
C VAL A 75 5.38 -7.42 -4.70
N ARG A 76 4.93 -7.70 -5.91
CA ARG A 76 5.66 -8.60 -6.81
C ARG A 76 7.03 -8.06 -7.19
N ILE A 77 7.15 -6.76 -7.39
CA ILE A 77 8.44 -6.14 -7.70
C ILE A 77 9.37 -6.22 -6.49
N LEU A 78 8.85 -5.89 -5.30
CA LEU A 78 9.66 -5.97 -4.08
C LEU A 78 10.17 -7.39 -3.84
N GLU A 79 9.33 -8.37 -4.09
CA GLU A 79 9.70 -9.78 -3.92
C GLU A 79 10.69 -10.25 -4.99
N ASN A 80 10.36 -10.02 -6.26
CA ASN A 80 11.09 -10.62 -7.37
C ASN A 80 12.36 -9.87 -7.74
N ASP A 81 12.35 -8.54 -7.65
CA ASP A 81 13.47 -7.71 -8.09
C ASP A 81 14.37 -7.30 -6.93
N PHE A 82 13.87 -7.27 -5.70
CA PHE A 82 14.61 -6.75 -4.55
C PHE A 82 14.68 -7.70 -3.37
N ALA A 83 14.31 -8.94 -3.56
CA ALA A 83 14.47 -10.01 -2.58
C ALA A 83 13.82 -9.72 -1.21
N VAL A 84 12.70 -8.98 -1.21
CA VAL A 84 11.93 -8.79 0.01
C VAL A 84 11.14 -10.07 0.28
N ALA A 85 11.25 -10.60 1.50
CA ALA A 85 10.59 -11.85 1.86
C ALA A 85 9.08 -11.72 1.77
N PRO A 86 8.40 -12.58 0.99
CA PRO A 86 6.94 -12.43 0.78
C PRO A 86 6.12 -12.61 2.06
N ALA A 87 6.61 -13.39 3.02
CA ALA A 87 5.91 -13.59 4.29
C ALA A 87 5.78 -12.30 5.11
N ARG A 88 6.57 -11.27 4.80
CA ARG A 88 6.55 -9.99 5.50
C ARG A 88 5.56 -9.01 4.92
N MET A 89 4.97 -9.32 3.77
CA MET A 89 4.19 -8.35 2.99
C MET A 89 2.72 -8.69 2.93
N THR A 90 1.88 -7.68 3.02
CA THR A 90 0.44 -7.75 2.76
C THR A 90 0.11 -6.75 1.67
N ALA A 91 -0.63 -7.20 0.65
CA ALA A 91 -1.15 -6.30 -0.38
C ALA A 91 -2.59 -5.94 -0.04
N ALA A 92 -2.94 -4.66 -0.07
CA ALA A 92 -4.27 -4.19 0.30
C ALA A 92 -4.73 -3.05 -0.62
N GLY A 93 -6.03 -2.90 -0.77
CA GLY A 93 -6.61 -1.81 -1.53
C GLY A 93 -7.73 -1.15 -0.74
N ARG A 94 -7.83 0.16 -0.87
CA ARG A 94 -8.85 0.97 -0.18
C ARG A 94 -9.80 1.65 -1.15
N SER A 95 -9.70 1.36 -2.46
CA SER A 95 -10.48 2.05 -3.46
C SER A 95 -10.31 3.57 -3.27
N TYR A 96 -11.40 4.36 -3.31
CA TYR A 96 -11.32 5.80 -3.06
C TYR A 96 -11.88 6.20 -1.68
N TYR A 97 -12.05 5.22 -0.78
CA TYR A 97 -12.78 5.44 0.47
C TYR A 97 -11.91 5.92 1.64
N ALA A 98 -10.63 6.14 1.40
CA ALA A 98 -9.73 6.70 2.41
C ALA A 98 -8.93 7.87 1.82
N PRO A 99 -9.60 8.96 1.38
CA PRO A 99 -8.92 10.05 0.69
C PRO A 99 -8.13 10.94 1.64
N LEU A 100 -7.05 11.52 1.13
CA LEU A 100 -6.30 12.57 1.82
C LEU A 100 -6.99 13.92 1.68
N MET A 101 -7.58 14.16 0.50
CA MET A 101 -8.22 15.41 0.13
C MET A 101 -9.59 15.10 -0.45
N GLU A 102 -10.47 16.09 -0.50
CA GLU A 102 -11.72 15.92 -1.23
C GLU A 102 -11.43 15.73 -2.73
N ASN A 103 -12.20 14.85 -3.37
CA ASN A 103 -12.05 14.56 -4.80
C ASN A 103 -12.75 15.60 -5.67
N ASP A 104 -12.46 16.87 -5.43
CA ASP A 104 -13.18 18.02 -6.02
C ASP A 104 -12.37 18.80 -7.05
N SER A 105 -11.14 18.39 -7.30
CA SER A 105 -10.29 19.02 -8.31
C SER A 105 -9.27 18.02 -8.85
N PRO A 106 -8.72 18.26 -10.06
CA PRO A 106 -7.66 17.38 -10.58
C PRO A 106 -6.45 17.30 -9.65
N SER A 107 -6.07 18.40 -9.03
CA SER A 107 -4.94 18.42 -8.10
C SER A 107 -5.20 17.56 -6.86
N ASN A 108 -6.39 17.67 -6.28
CA ASN A 108 -6.75 16.88 -5.09
C ASN A 108 -6.90 15.40 -5.43
N ARG A 109 -7.50 15.09 -6.59
CA ARG A 109 -7.59 13.70 -7.04
C ARG A 109 -6.19 13.08 -7.24
N ALA A 110 -5.24 13.85 -7.76
CA ALA A 110 -3.87 13.37 -7.93
C ALA A 110 -3.23 13.02 -6.59
N LYS A 111 -3.49 13.79 -5.55
CA LYS A 111 -2.97 13.51 -4.20
C LYS A 111 -3.57 12.25 -3.59
N ASN A 112 -4.83 11.96 -3.95
CA ASN A 112 -5.50 10.75 -3.46
C ASN A 112 -4.98 9.48 -4.14
N ARG A 113 -4.50 9.57 -5.37
CA ARG A 113 -3.91 8.44 -6.10
C ARG A 113 -2.49 8.19 -5.59
N ARG A 114 -2.36 7.21 -4.71
CA ARG A 114 -1.08 6.93 -4.06
C ARG A 114 -0.99 5.48 -3.60
N THR A 115 0.23 5.05 -3.32
CA THR A 115 0.52 3.78 -2.67
C THR A 115 1.24 4.07 -1.35
N ARG A 116 0.78 3.46 -0.28
CA ARG A 116 1.39 3.61 1.04
C ARG A 116 2.08 2.32 1.43
N ILE A 117 3.29 2.46 1.95
CA ILE A 117 4.00 1.34 2.59
C ILE A 117 3.85 1.56 4.09
N VAL A 118 3.10 0.70 4.75
CA VAL A 118 2.70 0.87 6.15
C VAL A 118 3.34 -0.22 6.99
N VAL A 119 4.13 0.16 7.97
CA VAL A 119 4.73 -0.80 8.90
C VAL A 119 3.64 -1.28 9.86
N LEU A 120 3.48 -2.58 9.99
CA LEU A 120 2.46 -3.18 10.82
C LEU A 120 2.99 -3.38 12.24
N PRO A 121 2.12 -3.24 13.26
CA PRO A 121 2.53 -3.51 14.64
C PRO A 121 2.82 -4.99 14.84
N LYS A 122 3.66 -5.31 15.83
CA LYS A 122 3.99 -6.70 16.13
C LYS A 122 2.79 -7.40 16.74
N LEU A 123 2.49 -8.60 16.22
CA LEU A 123 1.31 -9.36 16.62
C LEU A 123 1.32 -9.76 18.08
N ASP A 124 2.46 -10.14 18.62
CA ASP A 124 2.55 -10.56 20.03
C ASP A 124 2.12 -9.44 20.98
N GLN A 125 2.48 -8.19 20.72
CA GLN A 125 2.02 -7.05 21.52
C GLN A 125 0.51 -6.89 21.41
N PHE A 126 -0.03 -7.08 20.23
CA PHE A 126 -1.46 -6.98 19.99
C PHE A 126 -2.23 -8.07 20.74
N TYR A 127 -1.75 -9.31 20.68
CA TYR A 127 -2.36 -10.43 21.39
C TYR A 127 -2.30 -10.24 22.89
N ASP A 128 -1.21 -9.72 23.42
CA ASP A 128 -1.08 -9.42 24.84
C ASP A 128 -2.13 -8.42 25.30
N LEU A 129 -2.37 -7.37 24.49
CA LEU A 129 -3.37 -6.37 24.82
C LEU A 129 -4.79 -6.97 24.83
N ILE A 130 -5.09 -7.83 23.86
CA ILE A 130 -6.39 -8.51 23.78
C ILE A 130 -6.58 -9.42 25.00
N GLU A 131 -5.56 -10.21 25.32
CA GLU A 131 -5.63 -11.09 26.49
C GLU A 131 -5.89 -10.31 27.78
N GLN A 132 -5.19 -9.23 27.98
CA GLN A 132 -5.38 -8.38 29.16
C GLN A 132 -6.79 -7.82 29.22
N GLY A 133 -7.32 -7.36 28.07
CA GLY A 133 -8.67 -6.84 27.99
C GLY A 133 -9.70 -7.90 28.30
N MET A 134 -9.52 -9.11 27.82
CA MET A 134 -10.44 -10.22 28.07
C MET A 134 -10.40 -10.67 29.52
N LYS A 135 -9.22 -10.69 30.16
CA LYS A 135 -9.10 -11.01 31.58
C LYS A 135 -9.79 -9.96 32.43
N ALA A 136 -9.66 -8.70 32.09
CA ALA A 136 -10.28 -7.60 32.83
C ALA A 136 -11.82 -7.63 32.70
N ALA A 137 -12.35 -8.17 31.59
CA ALA A 137 -13.77 -8.26 31.35
C ALA A 137 -14.46 -9.37 32.14
N LYS A 138 -13.72 -10.30 32.70
CA LYS A 138 -14.26 -11.35 33.57
C LYS A 138 -14.46 -10.84 35.01
#